data_a8d0819bb0fa72e79c2de6d3305bb3dc
#
_entry.id   a8d0819bb0fa72e79c2de6d3305bb3dc
#
_cell.length_a   1.000
_cell.length_b   1.000
_cell.length_c   1.000
_cell.angle_alpha   90.00
_cell.angle_beta   90.00
_cell.angle_gamma   90.00
#
_symmetry.space_group_name_H-M   'P 1'
#
loop_
_entity.id
_entity.type
_entity.pdbx_description
1 polymer ?
#
loop_
_entity_poly.entity_id
_entity_poly.type
_entity_poly.pdbx_seq_one_letter_code
_entity_poly.pdbx_strand_id
1 'polypeptide(L)'
;MFLVCGEALFDIFTRADDGGSLNRLGFDAIAGGSPFNVAIGLRRLGVEAAFFAGLSTDYLGRRLRAVLEQETVNAEHLIEFDAPTTLAMVAVGSDGSPTYSFRGDGCADRQLXPVKAPGA
;
A
#
# COMPACT_ATOMS: atom_id res chain seq x y z
N MET A 1 -1.12 -7.58 22.11
CA MET A 1 -1.33 -6.86 20.85
C MET A 1 -0.11 -6.97 19.95
N PHE A 2 -0.34 -7.12 18.65
CA PHE A 2 0.75 -7.16 17.70
C PHE A 2 0.93 -5.82 17.03
N LEU A 3 2.17 -5.43 16.87
CA LEU A 3 2.51 -4.25 16.08
C LEU A 3 3.13 -4.76 14.77
N VAL A 4 2.43 -4.51 13.67
CA VAL A 4 2.91 -4.91 12.35
C VAL A 4 3.57 -3.69 11.73
N CYS A 5 4.78 -3.86 11.26
CA CYS A 5 5.55 -2.75 10.68
C CYS A 5 5.82 -3.04 9.22
N GLY A 6 5.66 -2.03 8.39
CA GLY A 6 6.04 -2.22 7.01
C GLY A 6 5.29 -1.31 6.06
N GLU A 7 5.11 -1.81 4.87
CA GLU A 7 4.61 -1.00 3.76
C GLU A 7 3.13 -1.20 3.53
N ALA A 8 2.54 -0.20 2.90
CA ALA A 8 1.19 -0.27 2.38
C ALA A 8 1.20 0.41 1.02
N LEU A 9 0.50 -0.16 0.08
CA LEU A 9 0.58 0.30 -1.30
C LEU A 9 -0.70 -0.08 -2.03
N PHE A 10 -0.78 0.32 -3.29
CA PHE A 10 -1.82 -0.16 -4.18
C PHE A 10 -1.20 -1.00 -5.28
N ASP A 11 -1.77 -2.18 -5.48
CA ASP A 11 -1.48 -3.01 -6.63
C ASP A 11 -2.37 -2.57 -7.78
N ILE A 12 -1.77 -2.24 -8.90
CA ILE A 12 -2.48 -1.69 -10.04
C ILE A 12 -2.44 -2.73 -11.16
N PHE A 13 -3.59 -3.29 -11.47
CA PHE A 13 -3.70 -4.34 -12.47
C PHE A 13 -4.34 -3.81 -13.74
N THR A 14 -3.76 -4.13 -14.88
CA THR A 14 -4.40 -3.78 -16.14
C THR A 14 -5.68 -4.59 -16.32
N ARG A 15 -6.70 -3.96 -16.85
CA ARG A 15 -7.94 -4.64 -17.15
C ARG A 15 -7.95 -5.12 -18.59
N ALA A 16 -8.55 -6.28 -18.80
CA ALA A 16 -8.65 -6.83 -20.15
C ALA A 16 -9.47 -5.92 -21.06
N ASP A 17 -10.50 -5.30 -20.50
CA ASP A 17 -11.33 -4.38 -21.26
C ASP A 17 -10.81 -2.98 -21.04
N ASP A 18 -10.10 -2.47 -22.03
CA ASP A 18 -9.46 -1.17 -21.90
C ASP A 18 -10.26 -0.06 -22.59
N GLY A 19 -11.49 -0.32 -22.99
CA GLY A 19 -12.31 0.67 -23.63
C GLY A 19 -12.09 0.80 -25.12
N GLY A 20 -11.21 0.00 -25.70
CA GLY A 20 -11.07 -0.13 -27.14
C GLY A 20 -10.24 0.92 -27.83
N SER A 21 -9.48 1.75 -27.12
CA SER A 21 -8.61 2.71 -27.79
C SER A 21 -7.26 2.75 -27.10
N LEU A 22 -6.23 3.08 -27.86
CA LEU A 22 -4.88 3.11 -27.33
C LEU A 22 -4.66 4.20 -26.31
N ASN A 23 -5.40 5.29 -26.43
CA ASN A 23 -5.18 6.41 -25.51
C ASN A 23 -6.00 6.31 -24.23
N ARG A 24 -6.65 5.18 -24.00
CA ARG A 24 -7.43 4.97 -22.80
C ARG A 24 -7.16 3.57 -22.28
N LEU A 25 -6.81 3.50 -21.00
CA LEU A 25 -6.38 2.25 -20.39
C LEU A 25 -7.05 2.11 -19.04
N GLY A 26 -7.68 0.97 -18.80
CA GLY A 26 -8.37 0.73 -17.56
C GLY A 26 -7.50 -0.07 -16.59
N PHE A 27 -7.56 0.31 -15.32
CA PHE A 27 -6.84 -0.37 -14.27
C PHE A 27 -7.77 -0.68 -13.11
N ASP A 28 -7.48 -1.74 -12.41
CA ASP A 28 -8.03 -1.97 -11.07
C ASP A 28 -6.93 -1.71 -10.06
N ALA A 29 -7.22 -0.90 -9.06
CA ALA A 29 -6.28 -0.59 -8.00
C ALA A 29 -6.78 -1.25 -6.72
N ILE A 30 -5.94 -2.08 -6.12
CA ILE A 30 -6.32 -2.86 -4.94
C ILE A 30 -5.32 -2.60 -3.83
N ALA A 31 -5.81 -2.21 -2.66
CA ALA A 31 -4.96 -1.95 -1.51
C ALA A 31 -4.23 -3.23 -1.11
N GLY A 32 -2.96 -3.11 -0.80
CA GLY A 32 -2.17 -4.29 -0.48
C GLY A 32 -0.85 -3.97 0.17
N GLY A 33 0.05 -4.92 0.01
CA GLY A 33 1.32 -4.94 0.71
C GLY A 33 1.28 -6.03 1.76
N SER A 34 2.34 -6.81 1.85
CA SER A 34 2.34 -7.95 2.75
C SER A 34 2.08 -7.57 4.21
N PRO A 35 2.79 -6.56 4.78
CA PRO A 35 2.50 -6.20 6.17
C PRO A 35 1.10 -5.64 6.36
N PHE A 36 0.62 -4.87 5.40
CA PHE A 36 -0.74 -4.32 5.44
C PHE A 36 -1.76 -5.46 5.52
N ASN A 37 -1.59 -6.47 4.68
CA ASN A 37 -2.50 -7.60 4.66
C ASN A 37 -2.40 -8.42 5.93
N VAL A 38 -1.20 -8.56 6.51
CA VAL A 38 -1.04 -9.28 7.77
C VAL A 38 -1.80 -8.59 8.89
N ALA A 39 -1.72 -7.26 8.97
CA ALA A 39 -2.43 -6.54 10.03
C ALA A 39 -3.94 -6.76 9.92
N ILE A 40 -4.47 -6.70 8.70
CA ILE A 40 -5.89 -6.91 8.50
C ILE A 40 -6.26 -8.35 8.84
N GLY A 41 -5.44 -9.32 8.41
CA GLY A 41 -5.70 -10.71 8.71
C GLY A 41 -5.74 -11.00 10.19
N LEU A 42 -4.82 -10.40 10.96
CA LEU A 42 -4.84 -10.57 12.40
C LEU A 42 -6.14 -10.07 12.99
N ARG A 43 -6.60 -8.88 12.55
CA ARG A 43 -7.86 -8.37 13.08
C ARG A 43 -9.03 -9.27 12.74
N ARG A 44 -9.02 -9.82 11.54
CA ARG A 44 -10.12 -10.70 11.15
C ARG A 44 -10.13 -12.00 11.96
N LEU A 45 -8.97 -12.37 12.49
CA LEU A 45 -8.86 -13.52 13.38
C LEU A 45 -9.14 -13.16 14.84
N GLY A 46 -9.50 -11.93 15.11
CA GLY A 46 -9.82 -11.51 16.47
C GLY A 46 -8.63 -11.11 17.31
N VAL A 47 -7.48 -10.93 16.69
CA VAL A 47 -6.26 -10.56 17.39
C VAL A 47 -6.07 -9.03 17.30
N GLU A 48 -5.77 -8.39 18.42
CA GLU A 48 -5.51 -6.95 18.39
C GLU A 48 -4.23 -6.68 17.63
N ALA A 49 -4.30 -5.75 16.70
CA ALA A 49 -3.15 -5.40 15.87
C ALA A 49 -3.13 -3.91 15.59
N ALA A 50 -1.92 -3.36 15.60
CA ALA A 50 -1.66 -1.99 15.17
C ALA A 50 -0.70 -2.03 13.99
N PHE A 51 -0.73 -1.00 13.17
CA PHE A 51 0.11 -0.93 12.00
C PHE A 51 1.02 0.29 12.10
N PHE A 52 2.32 0.06 11.96
CA PHE A 52 3.31 1.12 11.97
C PHE A 52 3.83 1.26 10.53
N ALA A 53 3.52 2.37 9.90
CA ALA A 53 3.86 2.56 8.49
C ALA A 53 3.86 4.02 8.14
N GLY A 54 4.55 4.37 7.08
CA GLY A 54 4.45 5.68 6.49
C GLY A 54 3.36 5.68 5.44
N LEU A 55 2.42 6.59 5.56
CA LEU A 55 1.34 6.73 4.60
C LEU A 55 1.37 8.12 3.99
N SER A 56 1.00 8.18 2.72
CA SER A 56 0.91 9.45 2.03
C SER A 56 -0.32 10.24 2.47
N THR A 57 -0.21 11.55 2.37
CA THR A 57 -1.37 12.41 2.51
C THR A 57 -2.18 12.49 1.21
N ASP A 58 -1.76 11.81 0.15
CA ASP A 58 -2.49 11.87 -1.11
C ASP A 58 -3.77 11.04 -1.05
N TYR A 59 -4.52 11.07 -2.15
CA TYR A 59 -5.81 10.39 -2.19
C TYR A 59 -5.69 8.89 -1.87
N LEU A 60 -4.68 8.25 -2.42
CA LEU A 60 -4.51 6.81 -2.21
C LEU A 60 -4.07 6.50 -0.79
N GLY A 61 -3.23 7.36 -0.21
CA GLY A 61 -2.82 7.18 1.18
C GLY A 61 -3.99 7.30 2.14
N ARG A 62 -4.88 8.23 1.87
CA ARG A 62 -6.08 8.37 2.69
C ARG A 62 -6.97 7.15 2.56
N ARG A 63 -7.02 6.57 1.37
CA ARG A 63 -7.81 5.38 1.16
C ARG A 63 -7.22 4.19 1.90
N LEU A 64 -5.89 4.07 1.94
CA LEU A 64 -5.25 3.00 2.72
C LEU A 64 -5.59 3.16 4.21
N ARG A 65 -5.54 4.38 4.72
CA ARG A 65 -5.93 4.61 6.11
C ARG A 65 -7.38 4.21 6.35
N ALA A 66 -8.26 4.56 5.43
CA ALA A 66 -9.67 4.23 5.58
C ALA A 66 -9.89 2.72 5.61
N VAL A 67 -9.15 1.97 4.79
CA VAL A 67 -9.26 0.51 4.83
C VAL A 67 -8.82 -0.02 6.18
N LEU A 68 -7.70 0.48 6.71
CA LEU A 68 -7.23 0.03 8.01
C LEU A 68 -8.24 0.33 9.10
N GLU A 69 -8.85 1.51 9.06
CA GLU A 69 -9.85 1.89 10.04
C GLU A 69 -11.09 1.03 9.92
N GLN A 70 -11.54 0.76 8.69
CA GLN A 70 -12.68 -0.11 8.46
C GLN A 70 -12.44 -1.51 9.02
N GLU A 71 -11.20 -1.99 8.93
CA GLU A 71 -10.83 -3.31 9.44
C GLU A 71 -10.45 -3.27 10.92
N THR A 72 -10.62 -2.14 11.56
CA THR A 72 -10.34 -1.92 12.98
C THR A 72 -8.89 -2.19 13.38
N VAL A 73 -7.97 -1.97 12.45
CA VAL A 73 -6.55 -1.97 12.79
C VAL A 73 -6.24 -0.66 13.51
N ASN A 74 -5.48 -0.74 14.59
CA ASN A 74 -5.12 0.45 15.34
C ASN A 74 -4.21 1.34 14.48
N ALA A 75 -4.62 2.57 14.27
CA ALA A 75 -3.96 3.50 13.36
C ALA A 75 -3.11 4.54 14.07
N GLU A 76 -2.91 4.40 15.38
CA GLU A 76 -2.16 5.42 16.15
C GLU A 76 -0.71 5.54 15.72
N HIS A 77 -0.17 4.49 15.12
CA HIS A 77 1.24 4.46 14.76
C HIS A 77 1.49 4.73 13.28
N LEU A 78 0.46 5.16 12.56
CA LEU A 78 0.65 5.58 11.17
C LEU A 78 1.26 6.98 11.16
N ILE A 79 2.26 7.16 10.32
CA ILE A 79 2.93 8.44 10.20
C ILE A 79 2.69 8.96 8.79
N GLU A 80 2.20 10.19 8.70
CA GLU A 80 1.88 10.78 7.40
C GLU A 80 3.06 11.52 6.82
N PHE A 81 3.25 11.35 5.54
CA PHE A 81 4.30 12.02 4.80
C PHE A 81 3.71 12.68 3.57
N ASP A 82 4.26 13.83 3.23
CA ASP A 82 3.90 14.53 2.00
C ASP A 82 4.74 13.96 0.85
N ALA A 83 4.47 12.72 0.52
CA ALA A 83 5.18 11.96 -0.50
C ALA A 83 4.16 11.01 -1.13
N PRO A 84 4.38 10.55 -2.35
CA PRO A 84 3.37 9.73 -3.03
C PRO A 84 3.18 8.37 -2.40
N THR A 85 2.02 7.80 -2.64
CA THR A 85 1.75 6.40 -2.29
C THR A 85 2.50 5.48 -3.26
N THR A 86 3.08 4.41 -2.74
CA THR A 86 3.73 3.40 -3.55
C THR A 86 2.71 2.67 -4.43
N LEU A 87 3.08 2.43 -5.67
CA LEU A 87 2.27 1.66 -6.60
C LEU A 87 3.07 0.47 -7.11
N ALA A 88 2.42 -0.67 -7.18
CA ALA A 88 2.99 -1.86 -7.83
C ALA A 88 2.17 -2.13 -9.08
N MET A 89 2.76 -1.89 -10.24
CA MET A 89 2.06 -2.04 -11.51
C MET A 89 2.21 -3.47 -11.99
N VAL A 90 1.09 -4.09 -12.31
CA VAL A 90 1.08 -5.47 -12.83
C VAL A 90 0.39 -5.44 -14.18
N ALA A 91 1.15 -5.69 -15.23
CA ALA A 91 0.59 -5.75 -16.58
C ALA A 91 0.70 -7.17 -17.09
N VAL A 92 -0.40 -7.69 -17.63
CA VAL A 92 -0.40 -9.04 -18.18
C VAL A 92 -0.30 -8.94 -19.68
N GLY A 93 0.71 -9.58 -20.25
CA GLY A 93 0.94 -9.55 -21.67
C GLY A 93 -0.02 -10.45 -22.43
N SER A 94 0.06 -10.39 -23.75
CA SER A 94 -0.83 -11.18 -24.60
C SER A 94 -0.61 -12.68 -24.44
N ASP A 95 0.59 -13.07 -24.00
CA ASP A 95 0.89 -14.49 -23.75
C ASP A 95 0.50 -14.93 -22.33
N GLY A 96 -0.11 -14.04 -21.56
CA GLY A 96 -0.54 -14.36 -20.21
C GLY A 96 0.53 -14.16 -19.14
N SER A 97 1.75 -13.78 -19.52
CA SER A 97 2.80 -13.61 -18.53
C SER A 97 2.70 -12.22 -17.89
N PRO A 98 2.92 -12.10 -16.59
CA PRO A 98 2.85 -10.79 -15.93
C PRO A 98 4.17 -10.04 -16.04
N THR A 99 4.06 -8.72 -16.12
CA THR A 99 5.19 -7.82 -16.02
C THR A 99 4.97 -6.93 -14.80
N TYR A 100 5.96 -6.89 -13.92
CA TYR A 100 5.85 -6.12 -12.68
C TYR A 100 6.71 -4.88 -12.77
N SER A 101 6.17 -3.78 -12.27
CA SER A 101 6.90 -2.53 -12.24
C SER A 101 6.56 -1.82 -10.93
N PHE A 102 7.56 -1.54 -10.13
CA PHE A 102 7.37 -1.01 -8.80
C PHE A 102 7.69 0.47 -8.77
N ARG A 103 6.76 1.28 -8.28
CA ARG A 103 6.91 2.72 -8.23
C ARG A 103 6.98 3.14 -6.77
N GLY A 104 8.15 2.97 -6.16
CA GLY A 104 8.29 3.18 -4.73
C GLY A 104 9.35 4.20 -4.32
N ASP A 105 10.21 4.62 -5.24
CA ASP A 105 11.26 5.56 -4.89
C ASP A 105 10.67 6.87 -4.41
N GLY A 106 11.09 7.31 -3.23
CA GLY A 106 10.60 8.56 -2.66
C GLY A 106 9.18 8.51 -2.15
N CYS A 107 8.55 7.34 -2.16
CA CYS A 107 7.17 7.22 -1.71
C CYS A 107 7.07 7.19 -0.20
N ALA A 108 5.84 7.35 0.30
CA ALA A 108 5.62 7.59 1.73
C ALA A 108 6.09 6.44 2.61
N ASP A 109 5.88 5.20 2.17
CA ASP A 109 6.25 4.07 3.01
C ASP A 109 7.75 3.84 3.08
N ARG A 110 8.54 4.60 2.31
CA ARG A 110 10.00 4.53 2.38
C ARG A 110 10.61 5.71 3.10
N GLN A 111 9.78 6.59 3.68
CA GLN A 111 10.28 7.77 4.38
C GLN A 111 10.60 7.49 5.84
N LEU A 112 10.18 6.34 6.37
CA LEU A 112 10.51 6.01 7.75
C LEU A 112 11.99 5.70 7.88
N UNK A 113 12.51 6.46 8.37
CA UNK A 113 13.81 6.21 8.42
C UNK A 113 14.04 5.75 9.71
N PRO A 114 14.95 5.01 9.89
CA PRO A 114 15.27 4.57 11.23
C PRO A 114 15.72 5.76 12.07
N VAL A 115 15.28 5.76 13.27
CA VAL A 115 15.68 6.79 14.22
C VAL A 115 17.15 6.59 14.53
N LYS A 116 17.94 7.64 14.34
CA LYS A 116 19.35 7.54 14.65
C LYS A 116 19.54 7.48 16.16
N ALA A 117 20.46 6.64 16.58
CA ALA A 117 20.79 6.60 17.99
C ALA A 117 21.43 7.92 18.39
N PRO A 118 21.24 8.35 19.65
CA PRO A 118 21.89 9.60 20.10
C PRO A 118 23.39 9.51 19.88
N GLY A 119 23.95 10.55 19.27
CA GLY A 119 25.37 10.61 19.00
C GLY A 119 25.82 9.87 17.75
N ALA A 120 24.90 9.34 16.99
CA ALA A 120 25.25 8.63 15.75
C ALA A 120 25.31 9.58 14.57
#